data_93b977e57ed1e875e57e8fa9d1d7b790
#
_entry.id   93b977e57ed1e875e57e8fa9d1d7b790
#
_cell.length_a   1.000
_cell.length_b   1.000
_cell.length_c   1.000
_cell.angle_alpha   90.00
_cell.angle_beta   90.00
_cell.angle_gamma   90.00
#
_symmetry.space_group_name_H-M   'P 1'
#
loop_
_entity.id
_entity.type
_entity.pdbx_description
1 polymer ?
#
loop_
_entity_poly.entity_id
_entity_poly.type
_entity_poly.pdbx_seq_one_letter_code
_entity_poly.pdbx_strand_id
1 'polypeptide(L)'
;MTVDWSTAERWLMGSASTDSLANEHINTLCDSIGIRWGGSEGERRATEYIRSQFEAFGLGSASIENFPVNSWKATSADILISDETGRTIDARASLFCPSINITARLVDVGFGMPHEIKSLNQNLEGTVALMASGYEPFTFPESLTLRLERLSKLGVLACITPHPTGGRHT
;
A
#
# COMPACT_ATOMS: atom_id res chain seq x y z
N MET A 1 -24.01 3.87 46.12
CA MET A 1 -23.57 2.56 45.58
C MET A 1 -22.19 2.76 45.04
N THR A 2 -21.15 2.36 45.75
CA THR A 2 -19.74 2.44 45.26
C THR A 2 -19.51 1.27 44.32
N VAL A 3 -19.17 1.57 43.10
CA VAL A 3 -18.80 0.53 42.11
C VAL A 3 -17.45 -0.10 42.56
N ASP A 4 -17.45 -1.40 42.78
CA ASP A 4 -16.18 -2.11 43.01
C ASP A 4 -15.43 -2.30 41.68
N TRP A 5 -14.57 -1.33 41.38
CA TRP A 5 -13.78 -1.29 40.16
C TRP A 5 -12.86 -2.52 40.01
N SER A 6 -12.37 -3.09 41.11
CA SER A 6 -11.48 -4.26 41.05
C SER A 6 -12.18 -5.52 40.56
N THR A 7 -13.45 -5.66 40.86
CA THR A 7 -14.27 -6.76 40.35
C THR A 7 -14.67 -6.53 38.88
N ALA A 8 -15.01 -5.27 38.53
CA ALA A 8 -15.31 -4.92 37.15
C ALA A 8 -14.09 -5.12 36.24
N GLU A 9 -12.90 -4.68 36.66
CA GLU A 9 -11.65 -4.88 35.92
C GLU A 9 -11.33 -6.36 35.70
N ARG A 10 -11.41 -7.20 36.74
CA ARG A 10 -11.17 -8.64 36.62
C ARG A 10 -12.15 -9.32 35.67
N TRP A 11 -13.40 -8.92 35.70
CA TRP A 11 -14.41 -9.43 34.78
C TRP A 11 -14.10 -9.03 33.35
N LEU A 12 -13.77 -7.76 33.10
CA LEU A 12 -13.40 -7.24 31.77
C LEU A 12 -12.15 -7.94 31.22
N MET A 13 -11.11 -8.10 32.05
CA MET A 13 -9.88 -8.77 31.64
C MET A 13 -10.12 -10.27 31.36
N GLY A 14 -10.93 -10.92 32.20
CA GLY A 14 -11.32 -12.32 31.99
C GLY A 14 -12.11 -12.49 30.70
N SER A 15 -13.11 -11.64 30.46
CA SER A 15 -13.92 -11.66 29.25
C SER A 15 -13.06 -11.41 28.00
N ALA A 16 -12.24 -10.37 28.01
CA ALA A 16 -11.38 -10.03 26.88
C ALA A 16 -10.36 -11.14 26.56
N SER A 17 -9.93 -11.93 27.57
CA SER A 17 -8.96 -13.01 27.37
C SER A 17 -9.60 -14.33 26.91
N THR A 18 -10.88 -14.53 27.15
CA THR A 18 -11.59 -15.79 26.85
C THR A 18 -12.58 -15.67 25.69
N ASP A 19 -12.94 -14.45 25.31
CA ASP A 19 -13.90 -14.20 24.22
C ASP A 19 -13.23 -14.35 22.86
N SER A 20 -13.85 -15.12 21.97
CA SER A 20 -13.40 -15.32 20.59
C SER A 20 -13.83 -14.18 19.64
N LEU A 21 -14.71 -13.26 20.06
CA LEU A 21 -15.30 -12.23 19.20
C LEU A 21 -14.25 -11.35 18.50
N ALA A 22 -13.18 -11.01 19.21
CA ALA A 22 -12.10 -10.22 18.58
C ALA A 22 -11.48 -10.94 17.38
N ASN A 23 -11.25 -12.24 17.50
CA ASN A 23 -10.73 -13.08 16.41
C ASN A 23 -11.76 -13.23 15.28
N GLU A 24 -13.03 -13.36 15.61
CA GLU A 24 -14.13 -13.42 14.63
C GLU A 24 -14.22 -12.12 13.83
N HIS A 25 -14.10 -10.97 14.49
CA HIS A 25 -14.06 -9.67 13.81
C HIS A 25 -12.83 -9.54 12.90
N ILE A 26 -11.65 -9.96 13.35
CA ILE A 26 -10.43 -9.95 12.54
C ILE A 26 -10.61 -10.86 11.31
N ASN A 27 -11.07 -12.08 11.49
CA ASN A 27 -11.30 -13.02 10.39
C ASN A 27 -12.34 -12.46 9.40
N THR A 28 -13.42 -11.87 9.89
CA THR A 28 -14.43 -11.26 9.02
C THR A 28 -13.85 -10.11 8.22
N LEU A 29 -13.15 -9.18 8.88
CA LEU A 29 -12.60 -7.99 8.23
C LEU A 29 -11.41 -8.32 7.32
N CYS A 30 -10.54 -9.25 7.71
CA CYS A 30 -9.31 -9.54 6.97
C CYS A 30 -9.51 -10.63 5.91
N ASP A 31 -10.19 -11.72 6.25
CA ASP A 31 -10.31 -12.88 5.37
C ASP A 31 -11.57 -12.84 4.50
N SER A 32 -12.73 -12.46 5.08
CA SER A 32 -13.99 -12.49 4.35
C SER A 32 -14.26 -11.22 3.56
N ILE A 33 -13.90 -10.04 4.08
CA ILE A 33 -14.05 -8.76 3.40
C ILE A 33 -12.78 -8.41 2.62
N GLY A 34 -11.62 -8.56 3.23
CA GLY A 34 -10.32 -8.36 2.60
C GLY A 34 -9.94 -6.89 2.43
N ILE A 35 -9.46 -6.53 1.25
CA ILE A 35 -8.94 -5.18 0.96
C ILE A 35 -10.02 -4.11 1.11
N ARG A 36 -9.73 -3.06 1.87
CA ARG A 36 -10.67 -1.99 2.28
C ARG A 36 -10.10 -0.59 2.03
N TRP A 37 -9.63 -0.35 0.79
CA TRP A 37 -9.20 0.99 0.41
C TRP A 37 -10.36 1.97 0.39
N GLY A 38 -10.10 3.23 0.74
CA GLY A 38 -11.09 4.29 0.72
C GLY A 38 -11.84 4.36 -0.61
N GLY A 39 -13.17 4.42 -0.58
CA GLY A 39 -14.06 4.40 -1.74
C GLY A 39 -14.24 3.03 -2.41
N SER A 40 -13.70 1.96 -1.84
CA SER A 40 -13.86 0.60 -2.38
C SER A 40 -15.11 -0.11 -1.88
N GLU A 41 -15.54 -1.15 -2.61
CA GLU A 41 -16.61 -2.03 -2.16
C GLU A 41 -16.25 -2.75 -0.84
N GLY A 42 -14.96 -3.06 -0.64
CA GLY A 42 -14.48 -3.65 0.62
C GLY A 42 -14.68 -2.70 1.80
N GLU A 43 -14.40 -1.41 1.63
CA GLU A 43 -14.68 -0.41 2.67
C GLU A 43 -16.17 -0.33 2.99
N ARG A 44 -17.04 -0.27 1.99
CA ARG A 44 -18.49 -0.24 2.17
C ARG A 44 -18.96 -1.46 2.96
N ARG A 45 -18.54 -2.66 2.58
CA ARG A 45 -18.90 -3.90 3.30
C ARG A 45 -18.38 -3.91 4.74
N ALA A 46 -17.17 -3.41 4.97
CA ALA A 46 -16.60 -3.31 6.32
C ALA A 46 -17.37 -2.33 7.19
N THR A 47 -17.74 -1.18 6.65
CA THR A 47 -18.52 -0.16 7.35
C THR A 47 -19.91 -0.69 7.75
N GLU A 48 -20.60 -1.38 6.85
CA GLU A 48 -21.88 -2.02 7.14
C GLU A 48 -21.75 -3.11 8.20
N TYR A 49 -20.71 -3.93 8.12
CA TYR A 49 -20.40 -4.94 9.13
C TYR A 49 -20.17 -4.30 10.51
N ILE A 50 -19.32 -3.28 10.60
CA ILE A 50 -19.03 -2.58 11.86
C ILE A 50 -20.30 -1.96 12.44
N ARG A 51 -21.12 -1.32 11.62
CA ARG A 51 -22.41 -0.77 12.04
C ARG A 51 -23.31 -1.86 12.65
N SER A 52 -23.44 -2.99 11.98
CA SER A 52 -24.25 -4.11 12.46
C SER A 52 -23.75 -4.67 13.81
N GLN A 53 -22.44 -4.70 14.01
CA GLN A 53 -21.87 -5.14 15.29
C GLN A 53 -22.13 -4.14 16.41
N PHE A 54 -22.03 -2.84 16.15
CA PHE A 54 -22.40 -1.81 17.12
C PHE A 54 -23.87 -1.91 17.55
N GLU A 55 -24.76 -2.14 16.60
CA GLU A 55 -26.18 -2.39 16.88
C GLU A 55 -26.38 -3.66 17.73
N ALA A 56 -25.68 -4.75 17.40
CA ALA A 56 -25.73 -6.01 18.15
C ALA A 56 -25.22 -5.86 19.59
N PHE A 57 -24.23 -5.00 19.82
CA PHE A 57 -23.74 -4.68 21.16
C PHE A 57 -24.62 -3.69 21.91
N GLY A 58 -25.71 -3.24 21.34
CA GLY A 58 -26.64 -2.31 21.99
C GLY A 58 -26.07 -0.88 22.13
N LEU A 59 -25.10 -0.49 21.30
CA LEU A 59 -24.47 0.84 21.33
C LEU A 59 -25.36 1.95 20.71
N GLY A 60 -26.67 1.79 20.73
CA GLY A 60 -27.60 2.79 20.26
C GLY A 60 -27.68 2.90 18.74
N SER A 61 -27.91 4.11 18.22
CA SER A 61 -28.05 4.34 16.79
C SER A 61 -26.68 4.57 16.15
N ALA A 62 -26.04 3.51 15.65
CA ALA A 62 -24.86 3.65 14.82
C ALA A 62 -25.26 4.16 13.42
N SER A 63 -24.67 5.28 12.97
CA SER A 63 -24.90 5.87 11.66
C SER A 63 -23.65 5.82 10.81
N ILE A 64 -23.83 5.71 9.49
CA ILE A 64 -22.76 5.81 8.52
C ILE A 64 -22.75 7.23 7.97
N GLU A 65 -21.62 7.92 8.11
CA GLU A 65 -21.42 9.22 7.50
C GLU A 65 -20.63 9.06 6.20
N ASN A 66 -21.13 9.65 5.11
CA ASN A 66 -20.51 9.61 3.81
C ASN A 66 -19.79 10.93 3.52
N PHE A 67 -18.56 10.85 3.06
CA PHE A 67 -17.79 11.99 2.62
C PHE A 67 -16.98 11.65 1.35
N PRO A 68 -16.70 12.63 0.49
CA PRO A 68 -15.94 12.39 -0.73
C PRO A 68 -14.48 12.07 -0.41
N VAL A 69 -13.94 11.04 -1.05
CA VAL A 69 -12.52 10.67 -0.97
C VAL A 69 -11.95 10.48 -2.37
N ASN A 70 -10.66 10.81 -2.53
CA ASN A 70 -9.94 10.44 -3.73
C ASN A 70 -9.66 8.94 -3.68
N SER A 71 -10.30 8.19 -4.56
CA SER A 71 -10.13 6.74 -4.69
C SER A 71 -9.18 6.41 -5.83
N TRP A 72 -8.45 5.32 -5.70
CA TRP A 72 -7.56 4.79 -6.72
C TRP A 72 -7.71 3.27 -6.82
N LYS A 73 -7.68 2.77 -8.05
CA LYS A 73 -7.75 1.33 -8.31
C LYS A 73 -6.85 0.99 -9.50
N ALA A 74 -5.90 0.08 -9.31
CA ALA A 74 -5.18 -0.52 -10.41
C ALA A 74 -6.08 -1.52 -11.13
N THR A 75 -6.08 -1.47 -12.47
CA THR A 75 -6.75 -2.46 -13.31
C THR A 75 -5.77 -3.54 -13.73
N SER A 76 -4.58 -3.15 -14.18
CA SER A 76 -3.47 -4.02 -14.53
C SER A 76 -2.16 -3.23 -14.45
N ALA A 77 -1.05 -3.95 -14.32
CA ALA A 77 0.28 -3.40 -14.48
C ALA A 77 1.20 -4.51 -15.00
N ASP A 78 1.72 -4.32 -16.22
CA ASP A 78 2.57 -5.30 -16.87
C ASP A 78 3.84 -4.60 -17.37
N ILE A 79 4.96 -5.29 -17.32
CA ILE A 79 6.24 -4.85 -17.90
C ILE A 79 6.62 -5.85 -18.97
N LEU A 80 6.67 -5.39 -20.22
CA LEU A 80 7.15 -6.18 -21.33
C LEU A 80 8.61 -5.81 -21.63
N ILE A 81 9.49 -6.78 -21.58
CA ILE A 81 10.89 -6.61 -22.01
C ILE A 81 10.94 -6.79 -23.51
N SER A 82 11.24 -5.71 -24.25
CA SER A 82 11.34 -5.69 -25.69
C SER A 82 12.76 -6.13 -26.15
N ASP A 83 13.16 -7.32 -25.75
CA ASP A 83 14.35 -8.02 -26.24
C ASP A 83 13.95 -9.24 -27.09
N GLU A 84 14.93 -10.03 -27.52
CA GLU A 84 14.69 -11.26 -28.30
C GLU A 84 13.81 -12.28 -27.55
N THR A 85 13.70 -12.18 -26.25
CA THR A 85 12.92 -13.12 -25.42
C THR A 85 11.46 -12.71 -25.26
N GLY A 86 11.11 -11.44 -25.42
CA GLY A 86 9.75 -10.92 -25.28
C GLY A 86 9.09 -11.22 -23.93
N ARG A 87 9.87 -11.23 -22.83
CA ARG A 87 9.38 -11.64 -21.51
C ARG A 87 8.46 -10.59 -20.91
N THR A 88 7.38 -11.07 -20.33
CA THR A 88 6.50 -10.27 -19.48
C THR A 88 6.88 -10.48 -18.01
N ILE A 89 6.97 -9.39 -17.26
CA ILE A 89 7.21 -9.41 -15.82
C ILE A 89 5.95 -8.92 -15.14
N ASP A 90 5.44 -9.70 -14.21
CA ASP A 90 4.34 -9.31 -13.35
C ASP A 90 4.75 -8.06 -12.55
N ALA A 91 3.92 -7.04 -12.58
CA ALA A 91 4.15 -5.79 -11.88
C ALA A 91 2.92 -5.36 -11.11
N ARG A 92 3.11 -4.43 -10.22
CA ARG A 92 2.03 -3.74 -9.52
C ARG A 92 2.17 -2.24 -9.68
N ALA A 93 1.08 -1.61 -9.99
CA ALA A 93 1.04 -0.16 -10.01
C ALA A 93 1.17 0.38 -8.57
N SER A 94 2.03 1.38 -8.40
CA SER A 94 2.13 2.13 -7.15
C SER A 94 0.82 2.88 -6.88
N LEU A 95 0.48 3.06 -5.59
CA LEU A 95 -0.71 3.81 -5.21
C LEU A 95 -0.71 5.22 -5.84
N PHE A 96 -1.86 5.60 -6.36
CA PHE A 96 -2.10 6.91 -7.01
C PHE A 96 -1.20 7.23 -8.22
N CYS A 97 -0.49 6.22 -8.79
CA CYS A 97 0.19 6.45 -10.05
C CYS A 97 -0.83 6.67 -11.19
N PRO A 98 -0.53 7.54 -12.16
CA PRO A 98 -1.38 7.71 -13.33
C PRO A 98 -1.33 6.46 -14.23
N SER A 99 -2.36 6.29 -15.06
CA SER A 99 -2.33 5.26 -16.11
C SER A 99 -1.35 5.67 -17.19
N ILE A 100 -0.42 4.77 -17.53
CA ILE A 100 0.58 4.98 -18.58
C ILE A 100 0.69 3.75 -19.48
N ASN A 101 1.06 4.00 -20.73
CA ASN A 101 1.48 2.96 -21.68
C ASN A 101 2.66 3.55 -22.47
N ILE A 102 3.85 3.14 -22.15
CA ILE A 102 5.09 3.68 -22.70
C ILE A 102 6.04 2.58 -23.11
N THR A 103 6.85 2.84 -24.13
CA THR A 103 8.02 2.06 -24.51
C THR A 103 9.23 2.98 -24.42
N ALA A 104 10.20 2.65 -23.59
CA ALA A 104 11.36 3.48 -23.37
C ALA A 104 12.57 2.63 -22.93
N ARG A 105 13.75 3.21 -23.01
CA ARG A 105 14.98 2.59 -22.53
C ARG A 105 14.96 2.48 -21.01
N LEU A 106 15.30 1.30 -20.49
CA LEU A 106 15.47 1.06 -19.06
C LEU A 106 16.88 1.46 -18.62
N VAL A 107 17.00 2.19 -17.53
CA VAL A 107 18.28 2.62 -16.95
C VAL A 107 18.29 2.26 -15.46
N ASP A 108 19.31 1.51 -15.04
CA ASP A 108 19.55 1.26 -13.62
C ASP A 108 20.15 2.53 -12.98
N VAL A 109 19.45 3.04 -11.98
CA VAL A 109 19.83 4.27 -11.26
C VAL A 109 20.26 4.00 -9.82
N GLY A 110 20.54 2.72 -9.48
CA GLY A 110 20.88 2.31 -8.12
C GLY A 110 19.75 2.65 -7.14
N PHE A 111 20.06 3.27 -6.03
CA PHE A 111 19.06 3.78 -5.07
C PHE A 111 18.44 5.13 -5.48
N GLY A 112 18.87 5.70 -6.61
CA GLY A 112 18.44 7.02 -7.09
C GLY A 112 19.06 8.19 -6.32
N MET A 113 20.20 7.96 -5.69
CA MET A 113 20.93 9.00 -4.96
C MET A 113 21.66 9.96 -5.92
N PRO A 114 21.89 11.23 -5.50
CA PRO A 114 22.50 12.23 -6.37
C PRO A 114 23.83 11.82 -6.98
N HIS A 115 24.70 11.16 -6.20
CA HIS A 115 26.00 10.72 -6.66
C HIS A 115 25.93 9.56 -7.65
N GLU A 116 24.97 8.62 -7.46
CA GLU A 116 24.74 7.51 -8.39
C GLU A 116 24.27 8.05 -9.74
N ILE A 117 23.23 8.91 -9.73
CA ILE A 117 22.71 9.54 -10.96
C ILE A 117 23.79 10.33 -11.69
N LYS A 118 24.62 11.09 -10.96
CA LYS A 118 25.73 11.83 -11.54
C LYS A 118 26.79 10.90 -12.17
N SER A 119 27.05 9.76 -11.56
CA SER A 119 28.03 8.78 -12.03
C SER A 119 27.61 8.08 -13.32
N LEU A 120 26.32 8.02 -13.65
CA LEU A 120 25.82 7.42 -14.88
C LEU A 120 26.33 8.16 -16.14
N ASN A 121 26.62 9.44 -16.01
CA ASN A 121 27.13 10.30 -17.09
C ASN A 121 26.31 10.17 -18.41
N GLN A 122 24.97 10.06 -18.27
CA GLN A 122 24.05 9.92 -19.39
C GLN A 122 22.76 10.72 -19.16
N ASN A 123 22.07 11.06 -20.25
CA ASN A 123 20.75 11.68 -20.17
C ASN A 123 19.70 10.65 -19.76
N LEU A 124 18.87 11.00 -18.79
CA LEU A 124 17.76 10.19 -18.29
C LEU A 124 16.41 10.63 -18.86
N GLU A 125 16.36 11.72 -19.63
CA GLU A 125 15.13 12.19 -20.26
C GLU A 125 14.51 11.12 -21.16
N GLY A 126 13.22 10.90 -21.04
CA GLY A 126 12.50 9.92 -21.83
C GLY A 126 12.79 8.46 -21.49
N THR A 127 13.43 8.18 -20.35
CA THR A 127 13.76 6.81 -19.93
C THR A 127 12.81 6.28 -18.86
N VAL A 128 12.89 4.99 -18.59
CA VAL A 128 12.34 4.32 -17.41
C VAL A 128 13.50 4.00 -16.46
N ALA A 129 13.38 4.43 -15.21
CA ALA A 129 14.38 4.14 -14.20
C ALA A 129 14.09 2.81 -13.50
N LEU A 130 15.10 1.95 -13.39
CA LEU A 130 15.10 0.82 -12.45
C LEU A 130 15.82 1.30 -11.18
N MET A 131 15.10 1.37 -10.09
CA MET A 131 15.61 1.87 -8.81
C MET A 131 15.55 0.79 -7.75
N ALA A 132 16.63 0.59 -7.02
CA ALA A 132 16.69 -0.34 -5.89
C ALA A 132 15.68 0.06 -4.80
N SER A 133 15.03 -0.95 -4.21
CA SER A 133 14.18 -0.76 -3.04
C SER A 133 15.02 -0.59 -1.77
N GLY A 134 14.46 0.13 -0.79
CA GLY A 134 15.16 0.38 0.48
C GLY A 134 16.05 1.62 0.45
N TYR A 135 17.11 1.58 1.23
CA TYR A 135 18.05 2.68 1.42
C TYR A 135 19.48 2.22 1.11
N GLU A 136 20.27 3.14 0.55
CA GLU A 136 21.68 2.90 0.34
C GLU A 136 22.38 2.69 1.71
N PRO A 137 23.15 1.60 1.86
CA PRO A 137 23.88 1.34 3.10
C PRO A 137 24.82 2.47 3.49
N PHE A 138 24.92 2.75 4.78
CA PHE A 138 25.83 3.76 5.37
C PHE A 138 25.60 5.21 4.93
N THR A 139 24.43 5.52 4.37
CA THR A 139 24.02 6.87 4.00
C THR A 139 22.84 7.34 4.83
N PHE A 140 22.55 8.66 4.78
CA PHE A 140 21.30 9.17 5.32
C PHE A 140 20.14 8.73 4.42
N PRO A 141 19.09 8.08 4.99
CA PRO A 141 17.97 7.61 4.19
C PRO A 141 17.19 8.79 3.61
N GLU A 142 17.07 8.82 2.30
CA GLU A 142 16.16 9.73 1.61
C GLU A 142 14.80 9.05 1.37
N SER A 143 13.71 9.79 1.53
CA SER A 143 12.38 9.26 1.24
C SER A 143 12.23 8.88 -0.24
N LEU A 144 11.39 7.88 -0.51
CA LEU A 144 11.05 7.50 -1.88
C LEU A 144 10.53 8.70 -2.69
N THR A 145 9.74 9.56 -2.06
CA THR A 145 9.18 10.76 -2.69
C THR A 145 10.28 11.69 -3.21
N LEU A 146 11.31 11.98 -2.42
CA LEU A 146 12.41 12.84 -2.85
C LEU A 146 13.21 12.24 -4.01
N ARG A 147 13.42 10.93 -3.99
CA ARG A 147 14.13 10.22 -5.07
C ARG A 147 13.31 10.23 -6.36
N LEU A 148 12.00 9.97 -6.29
CA LEU A 148 11.09 10.05 -7.44
C LEU A 148 10.98 11.47 -8.00
N GLU A 149 10.89 12.48 -7.14
CA GLU A 149 10.88 13.89 -7.55
C GLU A 149 12.16 14.27 -8.31
N ARG A 150 13.31 13.80 -7.83
CA ARG A 150 14.61 14.00 -8.51
C ARG A 150 14.61 13.38 -9.91
N LEU A 151 14.19 12.13 -10.03
CA LEU A 151 14.10 11.44 -11.32
C LEU A 151 13.11 12.13 -12.26
N SER A 152 11.97 12.56 -11.75
CA SER A 152 10.98 13.31 -12.52
C SER A 152 11.55 14.63 -13.07
N LYS A 153 12.31 15.38 -12.27
CA LYS A 153 13.00 16.61 -12.73
C LYS A 153 14.03 16.35 -13.83
N LEU A 154 14.54 15.13 -13.94
CA LEU A 154 15.46 14.70 -14.99
C LEU A 154 14.74 14.14 -16.22
N GLY A 155 13.41 14.23 -16.29
CA GLY A 155 12.62 13.78 -17.42
C GLY A 155 12.40 12.27 -17.49
N VAL A 156 12.62 11.54 -16.40
CA VAL A 156 12.29 10.11 -16.32
C VAL A 156 10.78 9.93 -16.39
N LEU A 157 10.30 9.05 -17.27
CA LEU A 157 8.88 8.83 -17.54
C LEU A 157 8.21 7.93 -16.51
N ALA A 158 8.92 6.93 -16.00
CA ALA A 158 8.44 6.01 -14.99
C ALA A 158 9.59 5.43 -14.16
N CYS A 159 9.26 4.95 -12.97
CA CYS A 159 10.22 4.27 -12.11
C CYS A 159 9.70 2.88 -11.76
N ILE A 160 10.56 1.88 -11.90
CA ILE A 160 10.33 0.49 -11.51
C ILE A 160 11.18 0.20 -10.29
N THR A 161 10.58 -0.35 -9.24
CA THR A 161 11.30 -0.79 -8.05
C THR A 161 11.03 -2.28 -7.81
N PRO A 162 12.06 -3.12 -7.63
CA PRO A 162 11.86 -4.50 -7.24
C PRO A 162 11.25 -4.55 -5.83
N HIS A 163 10.33 -5.48 -5.60
CA HIS A 163 9.80 -5.70 -4.26
C HIS A 163 10.88 -6.34 -3.37
N PRO A 164 11.07 -5.90 -2.12
CA PRO A 164 12.15 -6.39 -1.26
C PRO A 164 11.99 -7.88 -0.87
N THR A 165 10.78 -8.40 -0.88
CA THR A 165 10.52 -9.83 -0.64
C THR A 165 10.17 -10.52 -1.96
N GLY A 166 10.80 -11.65 -2.24
CA GLY A 166 10.49 -12.45 -3.42
C GLY A 166 9.07 -13.02 -3.37
N GLY A 167 8.52 -13.38 -4.53
CA GLY A 167 7.21 -14.01 -4.67
C GLY A 167 6.12 -13.07 -5.17
N ARG A 168 4.93 -13.64 -5.43
CA ARG A 168 3.72 -12.87 -5.76
C ARG A 168 3.09 -12.37 -4.48
N HIS A 169 3.03 -11.07 -4.31
CA HIS A 169 2.28 -10.43 -3.24
C HIS A 169 0.90 -10.05 -3.78
N THR A 170 -0.12 -10.75 -3.31
CA THR A 170 -1.55 -10.51 -3.65
C THR A 170 -2.14 -9.41 -2.79
#